data_02bdae97a9d72a48a12dcda35eb27ff2
#
_entry.id   02bdae97a9d72a48a12dcda35eb27ff2
#
_cell.length_a   1.000
_cell.length_b   1.000
_cell.length_c   1.000
_cell.angle_alpha   90.00
_cell.angle_beta   90.00
_cell.angle_gamma   90.00
#
_symmetry.space_group_name_H-M   'P 1'
#
loop_
_entity.id
_entity.type
_entity.pdbx_description
1 polymer ?
#
loop_
_entity_poly.entity_id
_entity_poly.type
_entity_poly.pdbx_seq_one_letter_code
_entity_poly.pdbx_strand_id
1 'polypeptide(L)'
;MIVGLNGIIQGGVSIEDFSKVTQIDENDSKDILNNFINTGIGNLKDNFYYFEDGDKLKIAIILLQNGFPLDEISVALDWRDFEGLTAEILSSKNFAVIKNLMLTKPRMEIDVVGIRLGIAILIDCKHWKRYNSSSLTSAVHKQIERTKQYVAKTEGSMAVPVIVTLYQDKIDFIDKVPIVPIFQFSSFIDEFYGNIDQMKTIGTD
;
A
#
# COMPACT_ATOMS: atom_id res chain seq x y z
N MET A 1 14.77 -0.20 -14.51
CA MET A 1 13.94 0.82 -13.79
C MET A 1 13.43 0.31 -12.44
N ILE A 2 12.76 -0.85 -12.34
CA ILE A 2 12.29 -1.40 -11.04
C ILE A 2 13.45 -1.58 -10.05
N VAL A 3 14.57 -2.12 -10.51
CA VAL A 3 15.79 -2.29 -9.68
C VAL A 3 16.26 -0.95 -9.10
N GLY A 4 16.05 0.15 -9.83
CA GLY A 4 16.36 1.50 -9.35
C GLY A 4 15.60 1.93 -8.09
N LEU A 5 14.40 1.36 -7.82
CA LEU A 5 13.67 1.62 -6.58
C LEU A 5 14.46 1.21 -5.32
N ASN A 6 15.30 0.18 -5.42
CA ASN A 6 16.15 -0.26 -4.30
C ASN A 6 17.24 0.76 -3.96
N GLY A 7 17.65 1.57 -4.94
CA GLY A 7 18.65 2.62 -4.75
C GLY A 7 18.08 3.94 -4.22
N ILE A 8 16.76 4.07 -4.11
CA ILE A 8 16.11 5.25 -3.52
C ILE A 8 16.19 5.12 -2.00
N ILE A 9 17.07 5.91 -1.41
CA ILE A 9 17.32 5.96 0.04
C ILE A 9 17.02 7.39 0.51
N GLN A 10 16.34 7.54 1.63
CA GLN A 10 16.16 8.85 2.27
C GLN A 10 17.50 9.50 2.55
N GLY A 11 17.63 10.77 2.18
CA GLY A 11 18.89 11.51 2.24
C GLY A 11 19.61 11.47 0.89
N GLY A 12 20.91 11.64 0.90
CA GLY A 12 21.72 11.70 -0.32
C GLY A 12 22.27 10.35 -0.73
N VAL A 13 22.22 10.02 -2.02
CA VAL A 13 22.87 8.87 -2.63
C VAL A 13 23.80 9.32 -3.75
N SER A 14 25.04 8.80 -3.78
CA SER A 14 25.97 9.00 -4.91
C SER A 14 25.65 8.04 -6.05
N ILE A 15 26.16 8.33 -7.26
CA ILE A 15 26.05 7.38 -8.40
C ILE A 15 26.71 6.05 -8.05
N GLU A 16 27.88 6.08 -7.40
CA GLU A 16 28.61 4.89 -6.99
C GLU A 16 27.80 4.02 -5.99
N ASP A 17 27.18 4.64 -4.96
CA ASP A 17 26.37 3.92 -3.99
C ASP A 17 25.09 3.36 -4.63
N PHE A 18 24.44 4.14 -5.50
CA PHE A 18 23.28 3.69 -6.25
C PHE A 18 23.63 2.49 -7.14
N SER A 19 24.75 2.56 -7.88
CA SER A 19 25.26 1.47 -8.71
C SER A 19 25.51 0.19 -7.89
N LYS A 20 26.16 0.31 -6.73
CA LYS A 20 26.43 -0.82 -5.83
C LYS A 20 25.15 -1.49 -5.31
N VAL A 21 24.17 -0.69 -4.88
CA VAL A 21 22.91 -1.20 -4.31
C VAL A 21 22.03 -1.83 -5.39
N THR A 22 21.97 -1.23 -6.56
CA THR A 22 21.10 -1.68 -7.66
C THR A 22 21.77 -2.71 -8.56
N GLN A 23 23.09 -2.86 -8.49
CA GLN A 23 23.91 -3.69 -9.40
C GLN A 23 23.78 -3.26 -10.87
N ILE A 24 23.54 -1.98 -11.11
CA ILE A 24 23.51 -1.32 -12.42
C ILE A 24 24.82 -0.58 -12.59
N ASP A 25 25.39 -0.55 -13.79
CA ASP A 25 26.63 0.23 -14.02
C ASP A 25 26.43 1.74 -13.77
N GLU A 26 27.53 2.47 -13.57
CA GLU A 26 27.46 3.88 -13.17
C GLU A 26 26.83 4.80 -14.23
N ASN A 27 26.99 4.50 -15.53
CA ASN A 27 26.41 5.32 -16.59
C ASN A 27 24.88 5.17 -16.61
N ASP A 28 24.40 3.92 -16.60
CA ASP A 28 22.96 3.63 -16.53
C ASP A 28 22.37 4.12 -15.21
N SER A 29 23.11 4.00 -14.09
CA SER A 29 22.72 4.54 -12.78
C SER A 29 22.53 6.06 -12.82
N LYS A 30 23.45 6.78 -13.47
CA LYS A 30 23.36 8.22 -13.65
C LYS A 30 22.15 8.61 -14.51
N ASP A 31 21.89 7.87 -15.58
CA ASP A 31 20.75 8.12 -16.46
C ASP A 31 19.41 7.89 -15.73
N ILE A 32 19.31 6.82 -14.94
CA ILE A 32 18.14 6.54 -14.11
C ILE A 32 17.92 7.65 -13.07
N LEU A 33 18.95 8.05 -12.34
CA LEU A 33 18.89 9.10 -11.32
C LEU A 33 18.49 10.46 -11.95
N ASN A 34 19.12 10.81 -13.08
CA ASN A 34 18.75 12.02 -13.82
C ASN A 34 17.31 11.99 -14.32
N ASN A 35 16.81 10.83 -14.73
CA ASN A 35 15.43 10.69 -15.15
C ASN A 35 14.46 10.94 -13.98
N PHE A 36 14.77 10.48 -12.77
CA PHE A 36 13.97 10.81 -11.58
C PHE A 36 13.93 12.32 -11.32
N ILE A 37 15.09 12.99 -11.38
CA ILE A 37 15.14 14.46 -11.22
C ILE A 37 14.32 15.17 -12.31
N ASN A 38 14.42 14.73 -13.56
CA ASN A 38 13.68 15.31 -14.67
C ASN A 38 12.15 15.13 -14.56
N THR A 39 11.70 14.08 -13.85
CA THR A 39 10.29 13.88 -13.53
C THR A 39 9.85 14.63 -12.27
N GLY A 40 10.71 15.45 -11.68
CA GLY A 40 10.40 16.26 -10.49
C GLY A 40 10.49 15.47 -9.18
N ILE A 41 11.20 14.34 -9.16
CA ILE A 41 11.36 13.51 -7.97
C ILE A 41 12.81 13.56 -7.48
N GLY A 42 12.98 14.02 -6.26
CA GLY A 42 14.31 14.30 -5.69
C GLY A 42 14.96 15.57 -6.21
N ASN A 43 16.19 15.80 -5.80
CA ASN A 43 17.01 16.91 -6.27
C ASN A 43 18.49 16.52 -6.31
N LEU A 44 19.27 17.19 -7.16
CA LEU A 44 20.71 16.98 -7.29
C LEU A 44 21.46 18.17 -6.65
N LYS A 45 22.33 17.89 -5.67
CA LYS A 45 23.18 18.87 -5.03
C LYS A 45 24.55 18.25 -4.71
N ASP A 46 25.62 18.95 -5.02
CA ASP A 46 27.01 18.54 -4.73
C ASP A 46 27.34 17.10 -5.16
N ASN A 47 26.88 16.69 -6.34
CA ASN A 47 26.98 15.33 -6.90
C ASN A 47 26.23 14.22 -6.11
N PHE A 48 25.32 14.59 -5.18
CA PHE A 48 24.44 13.67 -4.49
C PHE A 48 22.99 13.88 -4.92
N TYR A 49 22.28 12.78 -5.11
CA TYR A 49 20.86 12.75 -5.40
C TYR A 49 20.11 12.58 -4.08
N TYR A 50 19.31 13.59 -3.71
CA TYR A 50 18.55 13.62 -2.46
C TYR A 50 17.10 13.26 -2.73
N PHE A 51 16.56 12.34 -1.92
CA PHE A 51 15.17 11.89 -1.97
C PHE A 51 14.50 12.16 -0.63
N GLU A 52 13.25 12.63 -0.70
CA GLU A 52 12.39 12.87 0.45
C GLU A 52 11.51 11.63 0.73
N ASP A 53 10.82 11.67 1.89
CA ASP A 53 9.82 10.67 2.24
C ASP A 53 8.70 10.65 1.18
N GLY A 54 8.34 9.46 0.70
CA GLY A 54 7.35 9.28 -0.36
C GLY A 54 7.86 9.40 -1.81
N ASP A 55 9.12 9.83 -2.06
CA ASP A 55 9.64 9.89 -3.43
C ASP A 55 9.74 8.49 -4.06
N LYS A 56 10.09 7.48 -3.29
CA LYS A 56 10.10 6.09 -3.73
C LYS A 56 8.71 5.62 -4.17
N LEU A 57 7.68 5.98 -3.41
CA LEU A 57 6.28 5.70 -3.79
C LEU A 57 5.88 6.43 -5.06
N LYS A 58 6.27 7.70 -5.25
CA LYS A 58 5.99 8.45 -6.49
C LYS A 58 6.59 7.76 -7.71
N ILE A 59 7.83 7.29 -7.61
CA ILE A 59 8.48 6.53 -8.69
C ILE A 59 7.74 5.21 -8.94
N ALA A 60 7.35 4.49 -7.88
CA ALA A 60 6.58 3.26 -8.00
C ALA A 60 5.26 3.47 -8.75
N ILE A 61 4.54 4.56 -8.46
CA ILE A 61 3.30 4.93 -9.16
C ILE A 61 3.56 5.23 -10.64
N ILE A 62 4.62 5.96 -10.96
CA ILE A 62 5.00 6.23 -12.36
C ILE A 62 5.32 4.92 -13.10
N LEU A 63 6.04 3.99 -12.46
CA LEU A 63 6.32 2.69 -13.05
C LEU A 63 5.04 1.89 -13.35
N LEU A 64 4.09 1.88 -12.42
CA LEU A 64 2.77 1.25 -12.62
C LEU A 64 2.01 1.88 -13.78
N GLN A 65 2.00 3.20 -13.89
CA GLN A 65 1.36 3.93 -14.99
C GLN A 65 2.01 3.61 -16.34
N ASN A 66 3.29 3.25 -16.35
CA ASN A 66 4.02 2.80 -17.55
C ASN A 66 3.91 1.28 -17.80
N GLY A 67 3.04 0.58 -17.06
CA GLY A 67 2.72 -0.83 -17.30
C GLY A 67 3.68 -1.83 -16.66
N PHE A 68 4.55 -1.40 -15.72
CA PHE A 68 5.40 -2.33 -14.96
C PHE A 68 4.56 -3.17 -13.98
N PRO A 69 4.93 -4.43 -13.71
CA PRO A 69 4.16 -5.34 -12.86
C PRO A 69 4.09 -4.86 -11.41
N LEU A 70 2.88 -4.85 -10.84
CA LEU A 70 2.63 -4.37 -9.48
C LEU A 70 3.31 -5.25 -8.41
N ASP A 71 3.36 -6.55 -8.61
CA ASP A 71 4.01 -7.51 -7.72
C ASP A 71 5.53 -7.24 -7.63
N GLU A 72 6.21 -6.99 -8.74
CA GLU A 72 7.64 -6.66 -8.76
C GLU A 72 7.92 -5.32 -8.07
N ILE A 73 7.10 -4.31 -8.33
CA ILE A 73 7.24 -2.98 -7.74
C ILE A 73 7.02 -3.02 -6.23
N SER A 74 5.96 -3.70 -5.79
CA SER A 74 5.60 -3.75 -4.37
C SER A 74 6.63 -4.46 -3.49
N VAL A 75 7.42 -5.37 -4.05
CA VAL A 75 8.56 -6.02 -3.35
C VAL A 75 9.67 -5.02 -3.00
N ALA A 76 9.86 -4.00 -3.83
CA ALA A 76 10.89 -2.98 -3.63
C ALA A 76 10.47 -1.89 -2.62
N LEU A 77 9.17 -1.81 -2.26
CA LEU A 77 8.64 -0.85 -1.32
C LEU A 77 8.84 -1.30 0.13
N ASP A 78 8.93 -0.37 1.05
CA ASP A 78 8.82 -0.64 2.47
C ASP A 78 7.34 -0.71 2.92
N TRP A 79 7.09 -0.95 4.22
CA TRP A 79 5.73 -1.10 4.73
C TRP A 79 4.91 0.21 4.63
N ARG A 80 5.55 1.39 4.77
CA ARG A 80 4.87 2.70 4.66
C ARG A 80 4.50 3.02 3.22
N ASP A 81 5.43 2.75 2.30
CA ASP A 81 5.17 2.89 0.87
C ASP A 81 4.11 1.90 0.41
N PHE A 82 4.05 0.70 0.99
CA PHE A 82 3.02 -0.31 0.70
C PHE A 82 1.63 0.14 1.15
N GLU A 83 1.50 0.73 2.34
CA GLU A 83 0.27 1.39 2.79
C GLU A 83 -0.10 2.56 1.87
N GLY A 84 0.88 3.37 1.49
CA GLY A 84 0.72 4.45 0.53
C GLY A 84 0.22 3.97 -0.83
N LEU A 85 0.79 2.89 -1.36
CA LEU A 85 0.34 2.28 -2.63
C LEU A 85 -1.10 1.77 -2.54
N THR A 86 -1.46 1.13 -1.44
CA THR A 86 -2.84 0.69 -1.18
C THR A 86 -3.81 1.87 -1.17
N ALA A 87 -3.42 2.97 -0.55
CA ALA A 87 -4.19 4.22 -0.51
C ALA A 87 -4.36 4.84 -1.91
N GLU A 88 -3.31 4.87 -2.73
CA GLU A 88 -3.35 5.40 -4.10
C GLU A 88 -4.27 4.57 -5.01
N ILE A 89 -4.25 3.24 -4.88
CA ILE A 89 -5.18 2.37 -5.62
C ILE A 89 -6.63 2.73 -5.27
N LEU A 90 -6.97 2.92 -3.99
CA LEU A 90 -8.31 3.35 -3.58
C LEU A 90 -8.67 4.73 -4.14
N SER A 91 -7.74 5.70 -4.05
CA SER A 91 -7.94 7.06 -4.56
C SER A 91 -8.21 7.05 -6.07
N SER A 92 -7.50 6.22 -6.84
CA SER A 92 -7.71 6.06 -8.28
C SER A 92 -9.09 5.48 -8.64
N LYS A 93 -9.74 4.81 -7.68
CA LYS A 93 -11.11 4.26 -7.80
C LYS A 93 -12.17 5.18 -7.18
N ASN A 94 -11.85 6.46 -6.97
CA ASN A 94 -12.75 7.49 -6.44
C ASN A 94 -13.24 7.23 -4.99
N PHE A 95 -12.43 6.59 -4.16
CA PHE A 95 -12.66 6.55 -2.72
C PHE A 95 -12.06 7.80 -2.05
N ALA A 96 -12.74 8.36 -1.07
CA ALA A 96 -12.12 9.26 -0.10
C ALA A 96 -11.22 8.43 0.83
N VAL A 97 -9.94 8.80 0.95
CA VAL A 97 -8.96 7.95 1.65
C VAL A 97 -8.40 8.65 2.87
N ILE A 98 -8.30 7.92 3.98
CA ILE A 98 -7.63 8.32 5.21
C ILE A 98 -6.52 7.30 5.50
N LYS A 99 -5.29 7.75 5.72
CA LYS A 99 -4.16 6.90 6.15
C LYS A 99 -3.93 7.04 7.64
N ASN A 100 -3.47 5.96 8.28
CA ASN A 100 -3.04 5.92 9.68
C ASN A 100 -4.12 6.47 10.64
N LEU A 101 -5.36 6.01 10.46
CA LEU A 101 -6.46 6.46 11.31
C LEU A 101 -6.28 5.93 12.73
N MET A 102 -6.09 6.84 13.68
CA MET A 102 -5.96 6.50 15.10
C MET A 102 -7.32 6.55 15.81
N LEU A 103 -7.80 5.40 16.25
CA LEU A 103 -8.93 5.31 17.17
C LEU A 103 -8.45 5.46 18.61
N THR A 104 -9.18 6.22 19.40
CA THR A 104 -8.91 6.42 20.84
C THR A 104 -9.91 5.62 21.67
N LYS A 105 -9.45 4.96 22.75
CA LYS A 105 -10.31 4.21 23.72
C LYS A 105 -11.13 3.07 23.09
N PRO A 106 -10.54 1.92 22.84
CA PRO A 106 -9.11 1.61 22.99
C PRO A 106 -8.28 2.24 21.87
N ARG A 107 -6.98 2.44 22.12
CA ARG A 107 -6.07 2.95 21.09
C ARG A 107 -5.83 1.85 20.05
N MET A 108 -6.23 2.11 18.82
CA MET A 108 -6.06 1.22 17.68
C MET A 108 -5.70 2.04 16.46
N GLU A 109 -4.89 1.51 15.58
CA GLU A 109 -4.53 2.10 14.30
C GLU A 109 -5.13 1.29 13.16
N ILE A 110 -5.65 1.99 12.15
CA ILE A 110 -6.12 1.42 10.89
C ILE A 110 -5.25 2.02 9.80
N ASP A 111 -4.54 1.17 9.07
CA ASP A 111 -3.52 1.61 8.13
C ASP A 111 -4.12 2.45 7.00
N VAL A 112 -5.20 1.97 6.36
CA VAL A 112 -5.91 2.70 5.31
C VAL A 112 -7.42 2.55 5.46
N VAL A 113 -8.15 3.64 5.35
CA VAL A 113 -9.63 3.67 5.27
C VAL A 113 -10.03 4.28 3.95
N GLY A 114 -10.82 3.56 3.16
CA GLY A 114 -11.43 4.06 1.93
C GLY A 114 -12.94 4.21 2.10
N ILE A 115 -13.51 5.37 1.78
CA ILE A 115 -14.94 5.64 1.93
C ILE A 115 -15.53 5.99 0.58
N ARG A 116 -16.59 5.27 0.19
CA ARG A 116 -17.34 5.57 -1.03
C ARG A 116 -18.78 5.05 -0.89
N LEU A 117 -19.76 5.79 -1.39
CA LEU A 117 -21.19 5.44 -1.38
C LEU A 117 -21.72 5.02 0.01
N GLY A 118 -21.24 5.67 1.08
CA GLY A 118 -21.68 5.38 2.45
C GLY A 118 -21.07 4.13 3.08
N ILE A 119 -20.18 3.43 2.38
CA ILE A 119 -19.50 2.24 2.88
C ILE A 119 -18.02 2.56 3.09
N ALA A 120 -17.48 2.17 4.24
CA ALA A 120 -16.07 2.26 4.55
C ALA A 120 -15.39 0.89 4.35
N ILE A 121 -14.25 0.87 3.67
CA ILE A 121 -13.34 -0.29 3.61
C ILE A 121 -12.20 0.01 4.57
N LEU A 122 -12.03 -0.82 5.59
CA LEU A 122 -10.97 -0.70 6.57
C LEU A 122 -9.88 -1.72 6.28
N ILE A 123 -8.70 -1.25 5.97
CA ILE A 123 -7.61 -2.09 5.47
C ILE A 123 -6.49 -2.16 6.49
N ASP A 124 -6.03 -3.38 6.74
CA ASP A 124 -4.79 -3.68 7.44
C ASP A 124 -3.78 -4.22 6.41
N CYS A 125 -2.67 -3.52 6.24
CA CYS A 125 -1.64 -3.82 5.25
C CYS A 125 -0.58 -4.76 5.82
N LYS A 126 -0.34 -5.89 5.17
CA LYS A 126 0.61 -6.92 5.61
C LYS A 126 1.74 -7.12 4.60
N HIS A 127 2.82 -6.36 4.78
CA HIS A 127 4.04 -6.45 3.99
C HIS A 127 4.93 -7.63 4.47
N TRP A 128 4.31 -8.82 4.66
CA TRP A 128 5.02 -10.00 5.14
C TRP A 128 5.63 -10.78 3.97
N LYS A 129 6.90 -11.11 4.06
CA LYS A 129 7.58 -12.02 3.11
C LYS A 129 7.17 -13.49 3.29
N ARG A 130 6.76 -13.84 4.50
CA ARG A 130 6.24 -15.17 4.86
C ARG A 130 5.19 -15.00 5.96
N TYR A 131 4.13 -15.76 5.88
CA TYR A 131 3.09 -15.83 6.90
C TYR A 131 2.65 -17.28 7.09
N ASN A 132 2.03 -17.56 8.24
CA ASN A 132 1.34 -18.83 8.51
C ASN A 132 -0.14 -18.55 8.77
N SER A 133 -0.96 -19.60 8.69
CA SER A 133 -2.41 -19.49 8.87
C SER A 133 -2.79 -18.86 10.23
N SER A 134 -2.03 -19.15 11.30
CA SER A 134 -2.29 -18.60 12.63
C SER A 134 -2.06 -17.09 12.69
N SER A 135 -0.98 -16.57 12.11
CA SER A 135 -0.72 -15.13 12.09
C SER A 135 -1.76 -14.37 11.26
N LEU A 136 -2.21 -14.98 10.15
CA LEU A 136 -3.23 -14.41 9.29
C LEU A 136 -4.60 -14.37 9.98
N THR A 137 -5.01 -15.47 10.63
CA THR A 137 -6.23 -15.52 11.44
C THR A 137 -6.21 -14.48 12.56
N SER A 138 -5.06 -14.31 13.24
CA SER A 138 -4.91 -13.28 14.27
C SER A 138 -5.05 -11.86 13.69
N ALA A 139 -4.50 -11.60 12.50
CA ALA A 139 -4.65 -10.30 11.83
C ALA A 139 -6.11 -10.02 11.47
N VAL A 140 -6.82 -11.01 10.94
CA VAL A 140 -8.25 -10.91 10.61
C VAL A 140 -9.08 -10.60 11.85
N HIS A 141 -8.90 -11.31 12.96
CA HIS A 141 -9.64 -11.03 14.19
C HIS A 141 -9.37 -9.61 14.72
N LYS A 142 -8.12 -9.16 14.68
CA LYS A 142 -7.77 -7.78 15.07
C LYS A 142 -8.44 -6.76 14.14
N GLN A 143 -8.49 -7.02 12.85
CA GLN A 143 -9.10 -6.11 11.88
C GLN A 143 -10.62 -6.06 12.06
N ILE A 144 -11.28 -7.18 12.38
CA ILE A 144 -12.70 -7.20 12.74
C ILE A 144 -12.96 -6.30 13.96
N GLU A 145 -12.14 -6.40 15.02
CA GLU A 145 -12.30 -5.58 16.23
C GLU A 145 -12.06 -4.09 15.95
N ARG A 146 -11.06 -3.74 15.14
CA ARG A 146 -10.86 -2.35 14.68
C ARG A 146 -12.07 -1.82 13.92
N THR A 147 -12.65 -2.65 13.04
CA THR A 147 -13.84 -2.26 12.26
C THR A 147 -15.06 -2.05 13.15
N LYS A 148 -15.30 -2.91 14.14
CA LYS A 148 -16.36 -2.71 15.13
C LYS A 148 -16.19 -1.39 15.90
N GLN A 149 -14.96 -1.09 16.33
CA GLN A 149 -14.64 0.16 17.04
C GLN A 149 -14.79 1.40 16.16
N TYR A 150 -14.47 1.29 14.88
CA TYR A 150 -14.71 2.36 13.90
C TYR A 150 -16.18 2.65 13.76
N VAL A 151 -17.00 1.63 13.49
CA VAL A 151 -18.46 1.74 13.33
C VAL A 151 -19.11 2.29 14.58
N ALA A 152 -18.74 1.80 15.77
CA ALA A 152 -19.28 2.30 17.05
C ALA A 152 -19.01 3.80 17.30
N LYS A 153 -18.02 4.39 16.59
CA LYS A 153 -17.68 5.82 16.70
C LYS A 153 -18.12 6.66 15.50
N THR A 154 -18.69 6.02 14.49
CA THR A 154 -19.11 6.66 13.25
C THR A 154 -20.56 6.29 12.99
N GLU A 155 -21.47 7.10 13.54
CA GLU A 155 -22.91 6.86 13.48
C GLU A 155 -23.40 6.70 12.03
N GLY A 156 -24.28 5.72 11.81
CA GLY A 156 -24.83 5.43 10.48
C GLY A 156 -23.85 4.83 9.47
N SER A 157 -22.66 4.42 9.91
CA SER A 157 -21.66 3.83 9.01
C SER A 157 -21.86 2.32 8.83
N MET A 158 -21.56 1.85 7.63
CA MET A 158 -21.32 0.44 7.32
C MET A 158 -19.87 0.28 6.90
N ALA A 159 -19.19 -0.74 7.42
CA ALA A 159 -17.78 -0.94 7.14
C ALA A 159 -17.45 -2.41 6.85
N VAL A 160 -16.46 -2.62 5.99
CA VAL A 160 -15.95 -3.93 5.59
C VAL A 160 -14.46 -4.02 5.97
N PRO A 161 -14.07 -4.98 6.86
CA PRO A 161 -12.67 -5.26 7.14
C PRO A 161 -12.02 -5.98 5.96
N VAL A 162 -10.81 -5.56 5.61
CA VAL A 162 -10.01 -6.16 4.53
C VAL A 162 -8.55 -6.29 5.00
N ILE A 163 -7.88 -7.37 4.61
CA ILE A 163 -6.44 -7.53 4.74
C ILE A 163 -5.83 -7.44 3.34
N VAL A 164 -4.85 -6.55 3.15
CA VAL A 164 -4.06 -6.49 1.90
C VAL A 164 -2.68 -7.08 2.17
N THR A 165 -2.26 -8.03 1.34
CA THR A 165 -0.99 -8.75 1.50
C THR A 165 -0.06 -8.53 0.31
N LEU A 166 1.26 -8.66 0.53
CA LEU A 166 2.25 -8.56 -0.54
C LEU A 166 2.39 -9.89 -1.31
N TYR A 167 2.51 -11.01 -0.57
CA TYR A 167 2.83 -12.34 -1.13
C TYR A 167 1.70 -13.33 -0.88
N GLN A 168 0.68 -13.28 -1.71
CA GLN A 168 -0.38 -14.29 -1.75
C GLN A 168 -0.73 -14.52 -3.23
N ASP A 169 -1.03 -15.76 -3.60
CA ASP A 169 -1.27 -16.10 -5.01
C ASP A 169 -2.67 -15.72 -5.46
N LYS A 170 -3.64 -15.68 -4.55
CA LYS A 170 -5.06 -15.43 -4.85
C LYS A 170 -5.79 -14.81 -3.67
N ILE A 171 -6.96 -14.23 -3.95
CA ILE A 171 -7.89 -13.77 -2.92
C ILE A 171 -8.39 -14.99 -2.12
N ASP A 172 -8.38 -14.86 -0.81
CA ASP A 172 -8.87 -15.85 0.15
C ASP A 172 -9.77 -15.17 1.19
N PHE A 173 -10.47 -15.94 2.00
CA PHE A 173 -11.38 -15.44 3.02
C PHE A 173 -11.19 -16.18 4.35
N ILE A 174 -11.10 -15.42 5.44
CA ILE A 174 -11.20 -15.94 6.81
C ILE A 174 -12.34 -15.19 7.49
N ASP A 175 -13.30 -15.90 8.05
CA ASP A 175 -14.50 -15.31 8.69
C ASP A 175 -15.24 -14.29 7.80
N LYS A 176 -15.28 -14.52 6.51
CA LYS A 176 -15.79 -13.62 5.47
C LYS A 176 -14.99 -12.31 5.32
N VAL A 177 -13.84 -12.18 5.95
CA VAL A 177 -12.91 -11.08 5.72
C VAL A 177 -12.04 -11.42 4.52
N PRO A 178 -12.07 -10.61 3.44
CA PRO A 178 -11.23 -10.85 2.28
C PRO A 178 -9.76 -10.57 2.61
N ILE A 179 -8.91 -11.48 2.15
CA ILE A 179 -7.45 -11.37 2.18
C ILE A 179 -7.01 -11.24 0.73
N VAL A 180 -6.54 -10.06 0.37
CA VAL A 180 -6.37 -9.66 -1.03
C VAL A 180 -4.89 -9.39 -1.30
N PRO A 181 -4.26 -10.14 -2.23
CA PRO A 181 -2.93 -9.78 -2.68
C PRO A 181 -2.94 -8.44 -3.40
N ILE A 182 -1.90 -7.63 -3.18
CA ILE A 182 -1.84 -6.26 -3.72
C ILE A 182 -2.03 -6.21 -5.24
N PHE A 183 -1.51 -7.19 -5.98
CA PHE A 183 -1.63 -7.23 -7.44
C PHE A 183 -3.06 -7.47 -7.95
N GLN A 184 -3.96 -8.02 -7.09
CA GLN A 184 -5.38 -8.18 -7.37
C GLN A 184 -6.25 -7.11 -6.71
N PHE A 185 -5.66 -6.21 -5.91
CA PHE A 185 -6.42 -5.26 -5.12
C PHE A 185 -7.21 -4.26 -5.98
N SER A 186 -6.67 -3.80 -7.10
CA SER A 186 -7.39 -2.92 -8.02
C SER A 186 -8.65 -3.59 -8.59
N SER A 187 -8.53 -4.83 -9.07
CA SER A 187 -9.67 -5.60 -9.60
C SER A 187 -10.69 -5.94 -8.51
N PHE A 188 -10.21 -6.29 -7.31
CA PHE A 188 -11.08 -6.51 -6.15
C PHE A 188 -11.94 -5.28 -5.82
N ILE A 189 -11.36 -4.07 -5.88
CA ILE A 189 -12.09 -2.83 -5.64
C ILE A 189 -13.12 -2.55 -6.74
N ASP A 190 -12.83 -2.87 -8.00
CA ASP A 190 -13.79 -2.73 -9.10
C ASP A 190 -15.03 -3.61 -8.90
N GLU A 191 -14.85 -4.81 -8.35
CA GLU A 191 -15.91 -5.79 -8.10
C GLU A 191 -16.51 -5.69 -6.69
N PHE A 192 -15.99 -4.82 -5.82
CA PHE A 192 -16.30 -4.75 -4.40
C PHE A 192 -17.80 -4.68 -4.10
N TYR A 193 -18.51 -3.75 -4.73
CA TYR A 193 -19.94 -3.56 -4.47
C TYR A 193 -20.81 -4.71 -4.97
N GLY A 194 -20.40 -5.38 -6.04
CA GLY A 194 -21.10 -6.56 -6.57
C GLY A 194 -20.97 -7.82 -5.70
N ASN A 195 -19.94 -7.86 -4.85
CA ASN A 195 -19.63 -9.01 -4.01
C ASN A 195 -19.76 -8.74 -2.51
N ILE A 196 -20.31 -7.59 -2.10
CA ILE A 196 -20.36 -7.17 -0.69
C ILE A 196 -21.12 -8.16 0.21
N ASP A 197 -22.15 -8.82 -0.30
CA ASP A 197 -22.95 -9.81 0.43
C ASP A 197 -22.14 -11.06 0.84
N GLN A 198 -21.04 -11.33 0.15
CA GLN A 198 -20.13 -12.43 0.47
C GLN A 198 -19.12 -12.06 1.54
N MET A 199 -18.96 -10.75 1.83
CA MET A 199 -18.00 -10.21 2.76
C MET A 199 -18.60 -9.98 4.14
N LYS A 200 -17.73 -9.89 5.14
CA LYS A 200 -18.13 -9.47 6.48
C LYS A 200 -18.41 -7.97 6.48
N THR A 201 -19.67 -7.62 6.68
CA THR A 201 -20.10 -6.23 6.90
C THR A 201 -20.36 -5.98 8.39
N ILE A 202 -20.01 -4.81 8.88
CA ILE A 202 -20.25 -4.35 10.24
C ILE A 202 -20.95 -2.98 10.12
N GLY A 203 -22.15 -2.88 10.67
CA GLY A 203 -22.95 -1.65 10.68
C GLY A 203 -23.41 -1.31 12.09
N THR A 204 -23.87 -0.07 12.29
CA THR A 204 -24.70 0.30 13.46
C THR A 204 -26.09 -0.25 13.23
N ASP A 205 -26.61 -1.01 14.19
CA ASP A 205 -28.02 -1.40 14.25
C ASP A 205 -28.91 -0.19 14.39
#